data_a67490ef2fff595a868ac7487dc27d33
#
_entry.id   a67490ef2fff595a868ac7487dc27d33
#
_cell.length_a   1.000
_cell.length_b   1.000
_cell.length_c   1.000
_cell.angle_alpha   90.00
_cell.angle_beta   90.00
_cell.angle_gamma   90.00
#
_symmetry.space_group_name_H-M   'P 1'
#
loop_
_entity.id
_entity.type
_entity.pdbx_description
1 polymer ?
#
loop_
_entity_poly.entity_id
_entity_poly.type
_entity_poly.pdbx_seq_one_letter_code
_entity_poly.pdbx_strand_id
1 'polypeptide(L)'
;MFPPGCTVTAKSSLKYVPFLGWFMALSGTYFLNRSNRKQSVDTLNDGLRNIKEKKRALWIFPEGTRSYSTDLKILPFKKGAFHLAQQGKIPIIPVVVSNTSTLMNSKYKVFNRGVITVKVLDAISTKDLKKEDITKFSEDLRDKMYEELKEIGYSKAINETNIPPESVTYEKQKEIQRLASKSKDTAVSSATDLTGSTDA
;
A
#
# COMPACT_ATOMS: atom_id res chain seq x y z
N MET A 1 8.23 10.22 -0.92
CA MET A 1 9.27 10.57 -1.89
C MET A 1 9.74 9.29 -2.57
N PHE A 2 9.74 9.19 -3.89
CA PHE A 2 10.22 7.98 -4.57
C PHE A 2 11.74 7.89 -4.47
N PRO A 3 12.31 6.69 -4.27
CA PRO A 3 13.75 6.52 -4.23
C PRO A 3 14.39 6.91 -5.58
N PRO A 4 15.65 7.35 -5.58
CA PRO A 4 16.38 7.65 -6.82
C PRO A 4 16.34 6.44 -7.78
N GLY A 5 16.12 6.72 -9.06
CA GLY A 5 15.99 5.66 -10.07
C GLY A 5 14.65 4.93 -10.08
N CYS A 6 13.62 5.42 -9.35
CA CYS A 6 12.27 4.89 -9.42
C CYS A 6 11.48 5.53 -10.57
N THR A 7 10.72 4.71 -11.30
CA THR A 7 9.76 5.16 -12.30
C THR A 7 8.37 4.64 -11.97
N VAL A 8 7.33 5.25 -12.55
CA VAL A 8 5.94 4.92 -12.25
C VAL A 8 5.19 4.44 -13.49
N THR A 9 4.08 3.74 -13.28
CA THR A 9 3.13 3.44 -14.35
C THR A 9 1.95 4.41 -14.31
N ALA A 10 1.48 4.86 -15.46
CA ALA A 10 0.38 5.77 -15.57
C ALA A 10 -0.59 5.37 -16.70
N LYS A 11 -1.81 5.93 -16.68
CA LYS A 11 -2.79 5.75 -17.75
C LYS A 11 -2.30 6.47 -19.03
N SER A 12 -2.41 5.81 -20.19
CA SER A 12 -1.97 6.35 -21.48
C SER A 12 -2.59 7.72 -21.83
N SER A 13 -3.83 7.97 -21.42
CA SER A 13 -4.48 9.27 -21.67
C SER A 13 -3.79 10.47 -21.01
N LEU A 14 -3.02 10.26 -19.95
CA LEU A 14 -2.28 11.32 -19.28
C LEU A 14 -1.11 11.86 -20.12
N LYS A 15 -0.63 11.07 -21.10
CA LYS A 15 0.43 11.48 -22.03
C LYS A 15 0.02 12.73 -22.84
N TYR A 16 -1.27 12.90 -23.10
CA TYR A 16 -1.80 13.97 -23.93
C TYR A 16 -2.23 15.22 -23.13
N VAL A 17 -2.08 15.21 -21.81
CA VAL A 17 -2.33 16.39 -20.99
C VAL A 17 -1.15 17.35 -21.12
N PRO A 18 -1.36 18.60 -21.58
CA PRO A 18 -0.27 19.56 -21.72
C PRO A 18 0.53 19.72 -20.42
N PHE A 19 1.82 19.98 -20.53
CA PHE A 19 2.79 20.08 -19.44
C PHE A 19 2.93 18.80 -18.61
N LEU A 20 1.82 18.24 -18.09
CA LEU A 20 1.84 17.03 -17.28
C LEU A 20 2.35 15.82 -18.08
N GLY A 21 1.85 15.62 -19.31
CA GLY A 21 2.26 14.52 -20.18
C GLY A 21 3.74 14.62 -20.55
N TRP A 22 4.23 15.82 -20.84
CA TRP A 22 5.65 16.05 -21.12
C TRP A 22 6.54 15.79 -19.91
N PHE A 23 6.15 16.31 -18.76
CA PHE A 23 6.86 16.06 -17.51
C PHE A 23 6.93 14.55 -17.20
N MET A 24 5.81 13.84 -17.31
CA MET A 24 5.75 12.40 -17.09
C MET A 24 6.59 11.62 -18.10
N ALA A 25 6.58 12.01 -19.38
CA ALA A 25 7.41 11.38 -20.41
C ALA A 25 8.91 11.56 -20.14
N LEU A 26 9.32 12.77 -19.80
CA LEU A 26 10.72 13.11 -19.46
C LEU A 26 11.19 12.39 -18.17
N SER A 27 10.28 12.18 -17.20
CA SER A 27 10.58 11.41 -15.99
C SER A 27 10.67 9.89 -16.20
N GLY A 28 10.44 9.40 -17.43
CA GLY A 28 10.51 7.99 -17.77
C GLY A 28 9.30 7.17 -17.36
N THR A 29 8.13 7.80 -17.20
CA THR A 29 6.87 7.14 -16.86
C THR A 29 6.45 6.14 -17.94
N TYR A 30 6.04 4.92 -17.56
CA TYR A 30 5.45 3.94 -18.47
C TYR A 30 3.95 4.17 -18.60
N PHE A 31 3.51 4.54 -19.81
CA PHE A 31 2.10 4.78 -20.09
C PHE A 31 1.40 3.50 -20.53
N LEU A 32 0.44 3.04 -19.73
CA LEU A 32 -0.30 1.80 -19.95
C LEU A 32 -1.67 2.07 -20.60
N ASN A 33 -1.94 1.39 -21.71
CA ASN A 33 -3.25 1.40 -22.34
C ASN A 33 -4.12 0.29 -21.72
N ARG A 34 -4.91 0.66 -20.71
CA ARG A 34 -5.75 -0.31 -19.95
C ARG A 34 -6.84 -0.96 -20.79
N SER A 35 -7.19 -0.40 -21.94
CA SER A 35 -8.16 -0.95 -22.89
C SER A 35 -7.52 -2.01 -23.81
N ASN A 36 -6.20 -1.99 -23.97
CA ASN A 36 -5.46 -2.95 -24.80
C ASN A 36 -4.45 -3.71 -23.94
N ARG A 37 -4.84 -4.96 -23.55
CA ARG A 37 -4.01 -5.82 -22.71
C ARG A 37 -2.67 -6.16 -23.37
N LYS A 38 -2.67 -6.47 -24.67
CA LYS A 38 -1.45 -6.84 -25.41
C LYS A 38 -0.44 -5.69 -25.38
N GLN A 39 -0.87 -4.50 -25.77
CA GLN A 39 -0.02 -3.31 -25.78
C GLN A 39 0.50 -2.97 -24.37
N SER A 40 -0.31 -3.16 -23.33
CA SER A 40 0.14 -2.95 -21.95
C SER A 40 1.21 -3.95 -21.52
N VAL A 41 1.10 -5.22 -21.93
CA VAL A 41 2.10 -6.25 -21.65
C VAL A 41 3.41 -5.95 -22.39
N ASP A 42 3.35 -5.56 -23.67
CA ASP A 42 4.54 -5.20 -24.46
C ASP A 42 5.27 -4.00 -23.81
N THR A 43 4.53 -2.96 -23.43
CA THR A 43 5.07 -1.78 -22.71
C THR A 43 5.75 -2.19 -21.39
N LEU A 44 5.15 -3.12 -20.64
CA LEU A 44 5.73 -3.61 -19.39
C LEU A 44 6.98 -4.47 -19.62
N ASN A 45 7.02 -5.27 -20.68
CA ASN A 45 8.19 -6.07 -21.04
C ASN A 45 9.38 -5.18 -21.45
N ASP A 46 9.11 -4.12 -22.22
CA ASP A 46 10.14 -3.12 -22.54
C ASP A 46 10.61 -2.39 -21.27
N GLY A 47 9.65 -2.08 -20.37
CA GLY A 47 9.94 -1.53 -19.06
C GLY A 47 10.83 -2.45 -18.23
N LEU A 48 10.57 -3.76 -18.25
CA LEU A 48 11.33 -4.76 -17.52
C LEU A 48 12.81 -4.78 -17.97
N ARG A 49 13.06 -4.72 -19.28
CA ARG A 49 14.41 -4.64 -19.84
C ARG A 49 15.13 -3.40 -19.32
N ASN A 50 14.52 -2.23 -19.42
CA ASN A 50 15.07 -0.96 -18.94
C ASN A 50 15.34 -0.95 -17.43
N ILE A 51 14.43 -1.57 -16.64
CA ILE A 51 14.58 -1.67 -15.17
C ILE A 51 15.82 -2.49 -14.83
N LYS A 52 16.04 -3.63 -15.51
CA LYS A 52 17.20 -4.49 -15.29
C LYS A 52 18.51 -3.82 -15.72
N GLU A 53 18.55 -3.27 -16.93
CA GLU A 53 19.75 -2.63 -17.48
C GLU A 53 20.20 -1.41 -16.68
N LYS A 54 19.21 -0.58 -16.28
CA LYS A 54 19.48 0.69 -15.57
C LYS A 54 19.40 0.55 -14.04
N LYS A 55 19.21 -0.66 -13.51
CA LYS A 55 19.04 -0.94 -12.06
C LYS A 55 18.01 0.00 -11.41
N ARG A 56 16.85 0.17 -12.08
CA ARG A 56 15.78 1.05 -11.59
C ARG A 56 14.69 0.24 -10.89
N ALA A 57 13.90 0.91 -10.05
CA ALA A 57 12.68 0.36 -9.48
C ALA A 57 11.45 0.83 -10.27
N LEU A 58 10.40 -0.01 -10.33
CA LEU A 58 9.12 0.33 -10.92
C LEU A 58 8.04 0.38 -9.83
N TRP A 59 7.42 1.54 -9.68
CA TRP A 59 6.28 1.72 -8.80
C TRP A 59 4.98 1.37 -9.53
N ILE A 60 4.26 0.39 -9.00
CA ILE A 60 2.98 -0.07 -9.56
C ILE A 60 1.91 -0.07 -8.48
N PHE A 61 0.74 0.45 -8.81
CA PHE A 61 -0.47 0.29 -8.00
C PHE A 61 -1.20 -0.98 -8.46
N PRO A 62 -1.14 -2.09 -7.70
CA PRO A 62 -1.66 -3.38 -8.18
C PRO A 62 -3.18 -3.42 -8.28
N GLU A 63 -3.89 -2.58 -7.56
CA GLU A 63 -5.35 -2.42 -7.68
C GLU A 63 -5.78 -1.90 -9.05
N GLY A 64 -4.89 -1.18 -9.76
CA GLY A 64 -5.15 -0.65 -11.11
C GLY A 64 -6.20 0.45 -11.19
N THR A 65 -6.77 0.86 -10.07
CA THR A 65 -7.73 1.97 -9.94
C THR A 65 -7.55 2.65 -8.58
N ARG A 66 -8.15 3.81 -8.41
CA ARG A 66 -8.21 4.49 -7.12
C ARG A 66 -9.31 3.86 -6.27
N SER A 67 -9.04 3.60 -5.00
CA SER A 67 -10.07 3.33 -4.01
C SER A 67 -10.53 4.65 -3.40
N TYR A 68 -11.85 4.92 -3.44
CA TYR A 68 -12.47 6.06 -2.75
C TYR A 68 -13.19 5.58 -1.48
N SER A 69 -12.84 4.38 -1.01
CA SER A 69 -13.47 3.81 0.17
C SER A 69 -13.05 4.55 1.43
N THR A 70 -14.02 4.78 2.29
CA THR A 70 -13.81 5.23 3.66
C THR A 70 -13.48 4.07 4.61
N ASP A 71 -13.79 2.82 4.21
CA ASP A 71 -13.41 1.64 4.97
C ASP A 71 -11.94 1.26 4.78
N LEU A 72 -11.37 0.59 5.76
CA LEU A 72 -10.07 -0.05 5.62
C LEU A 72 -10.21 -1.31 4.76
N LYS A 73 -9.98 -1.17 3.46
CA LYS A 73 -10.01 -2.29 2.51
C LYS A 73 -9.03 -2.09 1.37
N ILE A 74 -8.55 -3.20 0.82
CA ILE A 74 -7.70 -3.25 -0.36
C ILE A 74 -8.49 -3.95 -1.47
N LEU A 75 -8.54 -3.33 -2.65
CA LEU A 75 -9.19 -3.91 -3.82
C LEU A 75 -8.41 -5.13 -4.34
N PRO A 76 -9.06 -6.04 -5.08
CA PRO A 76 -8.38 -7.18 -5.70
C PRO A 76 -7.22 -6.72 -6.60
N PHE A 77 -6.08 -7.39 -6.49
CA PHE A 77 -4.90 -7.04 -7.26
C PHE A 77 -4.98 -7.51 -8.71
N LYS A 78 -4.54 -6.66 -9.63
CA LYS A 78 -4.30 -7.02 -11.03
C LYS A 78 -3.00 -7.81 -11.15
N LYS A 79 -3.06 -8.98 -11.79
CA LYS A 79 -1.93 -9.92 -11.85
C LYS A 79 -0.75 -9.45 -12.69
N GLY A 80 -0.90 -8.38 -13.49
CA GLY A 80 0.14 -7.89 -14.40
C GLY A 80 1.47 -7.55 -13.74
N ALA A 81 1.44 -6.90 -12.57
CA ALA A 81 2.65 -6.57 -11.81
C ALA A 81 3.40 -7.83 -11.35
N PHE A 82 2.66 -8.85 -10.92
CA PHE A 82 3.22 -10.11 -10.41
C PHE A 82 3.81 -10.96 -11.55
N HIS A 83 3.15 -11.02 -12.72
CA HIS A 83 3.71 -11.63 -13.92
C HIS A 83 5.02 -10.97 -14.33
N LEU A 84 5.06 -9.63 -14.31
CA LEU A 84 6.26 -8.87 -14.63
C LEU A 84 7.42 -9.18 -13.67
N ALA A 85 7.15 -9.19 -12.37
CA ALA A 85 8.13 -9.50 -11.34
C ALA A 85 8.65 -10.93 -11.47
N GLN A 86 7.76 -11.90 -11.70
CA GLN A 86 8.10 -13.31 -11.91
C GLN A 86 8.97 -13.51 -13.16
N GLN A 87 8.61 -12.95 -14.31
CA GLN A 87 9.40 -13.01 -15.54
C GLN A 87 10.77 -12.36 -15.37
N GLY A 88 10.80 -11.25 -14.64
CA GLY A 88 12.02 -10.51 -14.36
C GLY A 88 12.87 -11.12 -13.26
N LYS A 89 12.35 -12.04 -12.46
CA LYS A 89 12.96 -12.48 -11.19
C LYS A 89 13.34 -11.29 -10.31
N ILE A 90 12.47 -10.27 -10.29
CA ILE A 90 12.68 -9.03 -9.55
C ILE A 90 11.91 -9.11 -8.24
N PRO A 91 12.54 -8.80 -7.09
CA PRO A 91 11.83 -8.80 -5.82
C PRO A 91 10.70 -7.77 -5.79
N ILE A 92 9.64 -8.08 -5.05
CA ILE A 92 8.52 -7.16 -4.79
C ILE A 92 8.70 -6.58 -3.39
N ILE A 93 8.66 -5.27 -3.27
CA ILE A 93 8.65 -4.55 -2.00
C ILE A 93 7.24 -3.99 -1.81
N PRO A 94 6.42 -4.57 -0.92
CA PRO A 94 5.09 -4.06 -0.67
C PRO A 94 5.15 -2.76 0.13
N VAL A 95 4.29 -1.81 -0.21
CA VAL A 95 4.17 -0.53 0.49
C VAL A 95 2.71 -0.30 0.82
N VAL A 96 2.41 -0.16 2.11
CA VAL A 96 1.07 0.10 2.62
C VAL A 96 0.96 1.55 3.06
N VAL A 97 -0.11 2.20 2.66
CA VAL A 97 -0.38 3.61 2.98
C VAL A 97 -1.67 3.68 3.78
N SER A 98 -1.66 4.45 4.88
CA SER A 98 -2.85 4.67 5.70
C SER A 98 -4.01 5.22 4.86
N ASN A 99 -5.25 4.89 5.23
CA ASN A 99 -6.42 5.37 4.49
C ASN A 99 -6.49 6.90 4.56
N THR A 100 -6.46 7.54 3.40
CA THR A 100 -6.40 9.00 3.27
C THR A 100 -7.76 9.69 3.24
N SER A 101 -8.86 8.97 3.47
CA SER A 101 -10.22 9.52 3.44
C SER A 101 -10.48 10.60 4.50
N THR A 102 -9.70 10.62 5.57
CA THR A 102 -9.69 11.67 6.61
C THR A 102 -9.02 12.96 6.15
N LEU A 103 -8.18 12.90 5.13
CA LEU A 103 -7.48 14.05 4.57
C LEU A 103 -8.14 14.56 3.29
N MET A 104 -8.59 13.65 2.43
CA MET A 104 -9.21 14.00 1.16
C MET A 104 -10.33 13.02 0.81
N ASN A 105 -11.58 13.50 0.85
CA ASN A 105 -12.75 12.73 0.42
C ASN A 105 -13.81 13.65 -0.16
N SER A 106 -14.10 13.53 -1.45
CA SER A 106 -15.07 14.38 -2.14
C SER A 106 -16.52 14.14 -1.70
N LYS A 107 -16.89 12.90 -1.31
CA LYS A 107 -18.23 12.56 -0.85
C LYS A 107 -18.58 13.29 0.46
N TYR A 108 -17.64 13.36 1.39
CA TYR A 108 -17.80 14.04 2.68
C TYR A 108 -17.26 15.47 2.66
N LYS A 109 -16.84 15.98 1.50
CA LYS A 109 -16.21 17.30 1.34
C LYS A 109 -15.02 17.52 2.29
N VAL A 110 -14.26 16.46 2.52
CA VAL A 110 -13.04 16.48 3.36
C VAL A 110 -11.88 17.04 2.56
N PHE A 111 -11.22 18.04 3.11
CA PHE A 111 -9.94 18.55 2.64
C PHE A 111 -9.13 19.05 3.85
N ASN A 112 -8.47 18.14 4.53
CA ASN A 112 -7.76 18.39 5.79
C ASN A 112 -6.24 18.34 5.59
N ARG A 113 -5.52 19.15 6.37
CA ARG A 113 -4.07 18.96 6.57
C ARG A 113 -3.86 17.76 7.49
N GLY A 114 -2.78 17.02 7.25
CA GLY A 114 -2.49 15.92 8.14
C GLY A 114 -1.25 15.12 7.77
N VAL A 115 -1.08 13.99 8.43
CA VAL A 115 0.04 13.08 8.27
C VAL A 115 -0.44 11.78 7.66
N ILE A 116 0.22 11.37 6.58
CA ILE A 116 0.03 10.06 5.94
C ILE A 116 1.09 9.11 6.49
N THR A 117 0.66 7.99 7.06
CA THR A 117 1.57 6.93 7.49
C THR A 117 1.83 5.98 6.32
N VAL A 118 3.10 5.68 6.08
CA VAL A 118 3.54 4.75 5.04
C VAL A 118 4.38 3.66 5.71
N LYS A 119 4.00 2.39 5.51
CA LYS A 119 4.75 1.23 5.99
C LYS A 119 5.33 0.48 4.79
N VAL A 120 6.64 0.34 4.76
CA VAL A 120 7.37 -0.45 3.75
C VAL A 120 7.64 -1.81 4.36
N LEU A 121 7.21 -2.88 3.68
CA LEU A 121 7.41 -4.26 4.13
C LEU A 121 8.68 -4.84 3.51
N ASP A 122 9.10 -5.97 4.05
CA ASP A 122 10.27 -6.68 3.56
C ASP A 122 10.14 -7.12 2.11
N ALA A 123 11.25 -7.11 1.41
CA ALA A 123 11.33 -7.52 0.02
C ALA A 123 11.03 -9.02 -0.12
N ILE A 124 10.11 -9.37 -1.02
CA ILE A 124 9.71 -10.74 -1.30
C ILE A 124 10.37 -11.19 -2.60
N SER A 125 11.15 -12.26 -2.53
CA SER A 125 11.80 -12.85 -3.72
C SER A 125 10.77 -13.49 -4.66
N THR A 126 10.95 -13.26 -5.96
CA THR A 126 10.15 -13.92 -7.01
C THR A 126 10.96 -14.92 -7.83
N LYS A 127 12.18 -15.27 -7.39
CA LYS A 127 13.10 -16.15 -8.14
C LYS A 127 12.50 -17.52 -8.40
N ASP A 128 11.84 -18.08 -7.39
CA ASP A 128 11.27 -19.42 -7.39
C ASP A 128 9.77 -19.44 -7.64
N LEU A 129 9.17 -18.25 -7.87
CA LEU A 129 7.74 -18.11 -8.11
C LEU A 129 7.38 -18.70 -9.48
N LYS A 130 6.52 -19.71 -9.50
CA LYS A 130 5.99 -20.31 -10.72
C LYS A 130 4.81 -19.51 -11.25
N LYS A 131 4.54 -19.64 -12.55
CA LYS A 131 3.45 -18.92 -13.22
C LYS A 131 2.07 -19.34 -12.69
N GLU A 132 1.93 -20.59 -12.30
CA GLU A 132 0.71 -21.18 -11.73
C GLU A 132 0.38 -20.56 -10.37
N ASP A 133 1.40 -20.25 -9.57
CA ASP A 133 1.25 -19.77 -8.19
C ASP A 133 0.98 -18.26 -8.09
N ILE A 134 1.06 -17.52 -9.18
CA ILE A 134 0.90 -16.06 -9.18
C ILE A 134 -0.44 -15.61 -8.60
N THR A 135 -1.50 -16.37 -8.84
CA THR A 135 -2.83 -16.05 -8.31
C THR A 135 -2.82 -16.08 -6.79
N LYS A 136 -2.42 -17.23 -6.23
CA LYS A 136 -2.31 -17.42 -4.79
C LYS A 136 -1.36 -16.41 -4.16
N PHE A 137 -0.17 -16.24 -4.74
CA PHE A 137 0.83 -15.28 -4.27
C PHE A 137 0.27 -13.85 -4.19
N SER A 138 -0.50 -13.41 -5.20
CA SER A 138 -1.10 -12.07 -5.21
C SER A 138 -2.20 -11.90 -4.16
N GLU A 139 -2.93 -12.96 -3.84
CA GLU A 139 -3.96 -12.99 -2.80
C GLU A 139 -3.32 -12.99 -1.40
N ASP A 140 -2.36 -13.87 -1.15
CA ASP A 140 -1.61 -13.94 0.11
C ASP A 140 -0.93 -12.58 0.42
N LEU A 141 -0.33 -11.96 -0.60
CA LEU A 141 0.30 -10.64 -0.44
C LEU A 141 -0.74 -9.55 -0.14
N ARG A 142 -1.88 -9.56 -0.83
CA ARG A 142 -2.97 -8.61 -0.54
C ARG A 142 -3.45 -8.75 0.89
N ASP A 143 -3.64 -9.99 1.36
CA ASP A 143 -4.12 -10.26 2.71
C ASP A 143 -3.09 -9.82 3.76
N LYS A 144 -1.80 -10.07 3.54
CA LYS A 144 -0.73 -9.54 4.37
C LYS A 144 -0.75 -8.00 4.42
N MET A 145 -0.86 -7.35 3.26
CA MET A 145 -0.94 -5.88 3.20
C MET A 145 -2.22 -5.35 3.87
N TYR A 146 -3.30 -6.11 3.86
CA TYR A 146 -4.54 -5.73 4.54
C TYR A 146 -4.41 -5.77 6.06
N GLU A 147 -3.72 -6.77 6.62
CA GLU A 147 -3.42 -6.80 8.06
C GLU A 147 -2.58 -5.58 8.47
N GLU A 148 -1.57 -5.26 7.69
CA GLU A 148 -0.75 -4.06 7.91
C GLU A 148 -1.56 -2.77 7.78
N LEU A 149 -2.50 -2.70 6.83
CA LEU A 149 -3.41 -1.56 6.71
C LEU A 149 -4.31 -1.41 7.95
N LYS A 150 -4.80 -2.51 8.53
CA LYS A 150 -5.56 -2.48 9.79
C LYS A 150 -4.72 -1.97 10.95
N GLU A 151 -3.43 -2.28 10.96
CA GLU A 151 -2.51 -1.78 11.99
C GLU A 151 -2.28 -0.27 11.88
N ILE A 152 -1.92 0.23 10.69
CA ILE A 152 -1.65 1.67 10.50
C ILE A 152 -2.90 2.53 10.43
N GLY A 153 -4.04 1.97 10.02
CA GLY A 153 -5.35 2.60 10.04
C GLY A 153 -5.51 3.79 9.11
N TYR A 154 -6.03 4.87 9.65
CA TYR A 154 -6.31 6.12 8.93
C TYR A 154 -5.18 7.13 9.05
N SER A 155 -5.07 8.01 8.07
CA SER A 155 -4.19 9.18 8.13
C SER A 155 -4.67 10.16 9.18
N LYS A 156 -3.73 10.77 9.93
CA LYS A 156 -4.07 11.69 11.02
C LYS A 156 -4.34 13.09 10.46
N ALA A 157 -5.59 13.54 10.57
CA ALA A 157 -5.95 14.94 10.31
C ALA A 157 -5.49 15.84 11.47
N ILE A 158 -4.97 17.04 11.14
CA ILE A 158 -4.59 18.05 12.14
C ILE A 158 -5.80 18.91 12.49
N ASN A 159 -6.63 19.24 11.49
CA ASN A 159 -7.90 19.93 11.65
C ASN A 159 -9.02 18.94 11.28
N GLU A 160 -9.71 18.46 12.27
CA GLU A 160 -10.71 17.40 12.14
C GLU A 160 -12.07 17.94 11.70
N THR A 161 -12.17 18.40 10.43
CA THR A 161 -13.44 18.81 9.84
C THR A 161 -13.98 17.71 8.93
N ASN A 162 -15.28 17.38 9.08
CA ASN A 162 -16.02 16.43 8.23
C ASN A 162 -15.39 15.03 8.11
N ILE A 163 -14.82 14.51 9.19
CA ILE A 163 -14.17 13.18 9.20
C ILE A 163 -15.19 12.07 8.93
N PRO A 164 -14.89 11.09 8.07
CA PRO A 164 -15.77 9.97 7.81
C PRO A 164 -16.08 9.15 9.09
N PRO A 165 -17.34 8.72 9.31
CA PRO A 165 -17.76 7.99 10.51
C PRO A 165 -16.95 6.71 10.75
N GLU A 166 -16.53 6.03 9.69
CA GLU A 166 -15.77 4.79 9.74
C GLU A 166 -14.41 4.99 10.44
N SER A 167 -13.77 6.15 10.20
CA SER A 167 -12.49 6.49 10.85
C SER A 167 -12.66 6.76 12.34
N VAL A 168 -13.73 7.43 12.71
CA VAL A 168 -14.05 7.71 14.14
C VAL A 168 -14.31 6.41 14.89
N THR A 169 -15.07 5.50 14.29
CA THR A 169 -15.37 4.19 14.86
C THR A 169 -14.09 3.36 15.06
N TYR A 170 -13.22 3.35 14.07
CA TYR A 170 -11.93 2.67 14.12
C TYR A 170 -11.04 3.19 15.27
N GLU A 171 -10.87 4.49 15.38
CA GLU A 171 -10.04 5.10 16.45
C GLU A 171 -10.60 4.78 17.86
N LYS A 172 -11.91 4.82 18.02
CA LYS A 172 -12.55 4.41 19.30
C LYS A 172 -12.29 2.93 19.61
N GLN A 173 -12.43 2.03 18.64
CA GLN A 173 -12.16 0.61 18.86
C GLN A 173 -10.69 0.36 19.22
N LYS A 174 -9.77 1.04 18.54
CA LYS A 174 -8.33 0.92 18.80
C LYS A 174 -7.97 1.42 20.20
N GLU A 175 -8.56 2.50 20.66
CA GLU A 175 -8.35 3.02 22.01
C GLU A 175 -8.87 2.06 23.09
N ILE A 176 -10.06 1.47 22.89
CA ILE A 176 -10.60 0.44 23.78
C ILE A 176 -9.67 -0.77 23.85
N GLN A 177 -9.16 -1.25 22.72
CA GLN A 177 -8.22 -2.38 22.70
C GLN A 177 -6.91 -2.05 23.42
N ARG A 178 -6.40 -0.83 23.25
CA ARG A 178 -5.18 -0.36 23.91
C ARG A 178 -5.33 -0.26 25.42
N LEU A 179 -6.49 0.20 25.90
CA LEU A 179 -6.78 0.24 27.34
C LEU A 179 -6.94 -1.16 27.92
N ALA A 180 -7.59 -2.06 27.21
CA ALA A 180 -7.76 -3.45 27.61
C ALA A 180 -6.42 -4.23 27.68
N SER A 181 -5.48 -3.97 26.77
CA SER A 181 -4.14 -4.57 26.82
C SER A 181 -3.33 -4.05 28.02
N LYS A 182 -3.35 -2.74 28.27
CA LYS A 182 -2.67 -2.16 29.44
C LYS A 182 -3.19 -2.70 30.76
N SER A 183 -4.49 -2.91 30.89
CA SER A 183 -5.09 -3.47 32.12
C SER A 183 -4.65 -4.93 32.37
N LYS A 184 -4.46 -5.72 31.31
CA LYS A 184 -3.93 -7.09 31.40
C LYS A 184 -2.45 -7.11 31.83
N ASP A 185 -1.64 -6.24 31.26
CA ASP A 185 -0.20 -6.16 31.61
C ASP A 185 -0.01 -5.73 33.07
N THR A 186 -0.84 -4.81 33.56
CA THR A 186 -0.83 -4.37 34.97
C THR A 186 -1.27 -5.49 35.91
N ALA A 187 -2.27 -6.29 35.51
CA ALA A 187 -2.74 -7.43 36.31
C ALA A 187 -1.71 -8.57 36.40
N VAL A 188 -0.97 -8.81 35.32
CA VAL A 188 0.12 -9.83 35.30
C VAL A 188 1.30 -9.36 36.15
N SER A 189 1.69 -8.10 36.10
CA SER A 189 2.76 -7.52 36.93
C SER A 189 2.44 -7.62 38.42
N SER A 190 1.21 -7.29 38.83
CA SER A 190 0.80 -7.40 40.22
C SER A 190 0.68 -8.82 40.78
N ALA A 191 0.43 -9.81 39.89
CA ALA A 191 0.42 -11.24 40.28
C ALA A 191 1.83 -11.83 40.47
N THR A 192 2.81 -11.30 39.75
CA THR A 192 4.22 -11.76 39.87
C THR A 192 4.89 -11.27 41.16
N ASP A 193 4.50 -10.07 41.66
CA ASP A 193 5.03 -9.51 42.90
C ASP A 193 4.49 -10.22 44.17
N LEU A 194 3.37 -10.94 44.07
CA LEU A 194 2.79 -11.69 45.19
C LEU A 194 3.37 -13.10 45.36
N THR A 195 4.07 -13.63 44.39
CA THR A 195 4.69 -15.00 44.44
C THR A 195 6.17 -15.00 44.85
N GLY A 196 6.78 -13.81 45.02
CA GLY A 196 8.21 -13.68 45.36
C GLY A 196 8.50 -13.51 46.86
N SER A 197 7.51 -13.67 47.76
CA SER A 197 7.69 -13.44 49.19
C SER A 197 7.35 -14.64 50.11
N THR A 198 7.72 -15.85 49.67
CA THR A 198 7.66 -17.02 50.57
C THR A 198 8.84 -17.92 50.29
N ASP A 199 10.02 -17.51 50.77
CA ASP A 199 11.13 -18.39 51.14
C ASP A 199 12.17 -17.59 51.92
N ALA A 200 12.00 -17.59 53.25
CA ALA A 200 13.04 -17.26 54.24
C ALA A 200 12.85 -18.16 55.47
#